data_acd2a6ba48c9b12352a2e007036bccd1
#
_entry.id   acd2a6ba48c9b12352a2e007036bccd1
#
_cell.length_a   1.000
_cell.length_b   1.000
_cell.length_c   1.000
_cell.angle_alpha   90.00
_cell.angle_beta   90.00
_cell.angle_gamma   90.00
#
_symmetry.space_group_name_H-M   'P 1'
#
loop_
_entity.id
_entity.type
_entity.pdbx_description
1 polymer ?
#
loop_
_entity_poly.entity_id
_entity_poly.type
_entity_poly.pdbx_seq_one_letter_code
_entity_poly.pdbx_strand_id
1 'polypeptide(L)'
;MNFYVLKPNDTLQRLAAKFYGRWEIWRLILDTNPHIKDWKTLPVGVQIAIPIPRTDDVNHTIVDGDTYESLSLFYYGTEHFSGRIREANENLQPYENIGSTLFIPSLIEKSDLVNAKRRMM
;
A
#
# COMPACT_ATOMS: atom_id res chain seq x y z
N MET A 1 -9.90 8.41 -4.84
CA MET A 1 -9.83 6.96 -5.07
C MET A 1 -10.52 6.65 -6.39
N ASN A 2 -9.90 5.82 -7.22
CA ASN A 2 -10.46 5.40 -8.49
C ASN A 2 -11.16 4.06 -8.35
N PHE A 3 -12.11 3.81 -9.25
CA PHE A 3 -12.80 2.52 -9.32
C PHE A 3 -12.54 1.88 -10.68
N TYR A 4 -12.54 0.56 -10.71
CA TYR A 4 -12.21 -0.20 -11.90
C TYR A 4 -13.09 -1.44 -11.97
N VAL A 5 -13.62 -1.74 -13.15
CA VAL A 5 -14.42 -2.95 -13.39
C VAL A 5 -13.50 -4.03 -13.94
N LEU A 6 -13.43 -5.15 -13.24
CA LEU A 6 -12.53 -6.25 -13.61
C LEU A 6 -12.89 -6.83 -14.98
N LYS A 7 -11.86 -7.06 -15.78
CA LYS A 7 -11.96 -7.63 -17.13
C LYS A 7 -11.33 -9.02 -17.17
N PRO A 8 -11.61 -9.83 -18.21
CA PRO A 8 -10.95 -11.11 -18.37
C PRO A 8 -9.43 -10.95 -18.39
N ASN A 9 -8.73 -11.89 -17.74
CA ASN A 9 -7.27 -11.94 -17.65
C ASN A 9 -6.63 -10.87 -16.76
N ASP A 10 -7.41 -10.07 -16.05
CA ASP A 10 -6.87 -9.13 -15.06
C ASP A 10 -6.27 -9.90 -13.89
N THR A 11 -5.15 -9.40 -13.38
CA THR A 11 -4.58 -9.83 -12.11
C THR A 11 -4.29 -8.59 -11.27
N LEU A 12 -4.26 -8.75 -9.95
CA LEU A 12 -3.97 -7.63 -9.06
C LEU A 12 -2.57 -7.07 -9.31
N GLN A 13 -1.61 -7.95 -9.63
CA GLN A 13 -0.24 -7.54 -9.96
C GLN A 13 -0.22 -6.68 -11.22
N ARG A 14 -0.96 -7.08 -12.25
CA ARG A 14 -1.05 -6.28 -13.50
C ARG A 14 -1.74 -4.96 -13.26
N LEU A 15 -2.77 -4.94 -12.42
CA LEU A 15 -3.47 -3.70 -12.09
C LEU A 15 -2.55 -2.76 -11.30
N ALA A 16 -1.80 -3.28 -10.35
CA ALA A 16 -0.84 -2.47 -9.61
C ALA A 16 0.24 -1.90 -10.53
N ALA A 17 0.75 -2.71 -11.46
CA ALA A 17 1.71 -2.23 -12.45
C ALA A 17 1.10 -1.13 -13.33
N LYS A 18 -0.16 -1.30 -13.73
CA LYS A 18 -0.86 -0.33 -14.59
C LYS A 18 -1.13 0.98 -13.88
N PHE A 19 -1.71 0.91 -12.66
CA PHE A 19 -2.14 2.12 -11.95
C PHE A 19 -1.03 2.80 -11.17
N TYR A 20 -0.02 2.04 -10.71
CA TYR A 20 1.04 2.55 -9.84
C TYR A 20 2.43 2.51 -10.48
N GLY A 21 2.59 1.72 -11.55
CA GLY A 21 3.92 1.45 -12.09
C GLY A 21 4.74 0.50 -11.21
N ARG A 22 4.12 -0.11 -10.20
CA ARG A 22 4.78 -1.01 -9.25
C ARG A 22 3.87 -2.20 -8.95
N TRP A 23 4.17 -3.35 -9.53
CA TRP A 23 3.40 -4.57 -9.31
C TRP A 23 3.49 -5.05 -7.85
N GLU A 24 4.58 -4.74 -7.17
CA GLU A 24 4.89 -5.26 -5.82
C GLU A 24 3.90 -4.77 -4.76
N ILE A 25 3.19 -3.66 -5.00
CA ILE A 25 2.24 -3.14 -4.04
C ILE A 25 0.80 -3.56 -4.32
N TRP A 26 0.62 -4.67 -5.05
CA TRP A 26 -0.71 -5.20 -5.40
C TRP A 26 -1.57 -5.51 -4.16
N ARG A 27 -0.95 -5.84 -3.01
CA ARG A 27 -1.68 -6.10 -1.78
C ARG A 27 -2.47 -4.90 -1.30
N LEU A 28 -2.05 -3.68 -1.64
CA LEU A 28 -2.81 -2.48 -1.32
C LEU A 28 -4.20 -2.54 -1.97
N ILE A 29 -4.28 -3.00 -3.22
CA ILE A 29 -5.57 -3.17 -3.91
C ILE A 29 -6.39 -4.27 -3.24
N LEU A 30 -5.79 -5.42 -2.97
CA LEU A 30 -6.50 -6.54 -2.34
C LEU A 30 -7.08 -6.14 -0.99
N ASP A 31 -6.26 -5.54 -0.14
CA ASP A 31 -6.66 -5.23 1.24
C ASP A 31 -7.69 -4.10 1.29
N THR A 32 -7.79 -3.27 0.24
CA THR A 32 -8.82 -2.24 0.11
C THR A 32 -10.15 -2.83 -0.36
N ASN A 33 -10.14 -4.05 -0.92
CA ASN A 33 -11.32 -4.69 -1.50
C ASN A 33 -11.64 -6.02 -0.80
N PRO A 34 -12.16 -5.99 0.43
CA PRO A 34 -12.39 -7.22 1.21
C PRO A 34 -13.43 -8.16 0.60
N HIS A 35 -14.21 -7.69 -0.39
CA HIS A 35 -15.14 -8.54 -1.11
C HIS A 35 -14.45 -9.50 -2.10
N ILE A 36 -13.17 -9.27 -2.42
CA ILE A 36 -12.38 -10.20 -3.22
C ILE A 36 -11.85 -11.30 -2.29
N LYS A 37 -12.41 -12.50 -2.43
CA LYS A 37 -12.06 -13.64 -1.56
C LYS A 37 -10.91 -14.46 -2.09
N ASP A 38 -10.81 -14.57 -3.42
CA ASP A 38 -9.75 -15.31 -4.08
C ASP A 38 -9.04 -14.40 -5.07
N TRP A 39 -7.85 -13.92 -4.68
CA TRP A 39 -7.08 -13.02 -5.54
C TRP A 39 -6.48 -13.71 -6.77
N LYS A 40 -6.45 -15.05 -6.78
CA LYS A 40 -5.95 -15.83 -7.92
C LYS A 40 -6.99 -15.92 -9.04
N THR A 41 -8.27 -15.83 -8.69
CA THR A 41 -9.36 -15.90 -9.65
C THR A 41 -10.29 -14.73 -9.42
N LEU A 42 -10.04 -13.63 -10.14
CA LEU A 42 -10.82 -12.40 -9.97
C LEU A 42 -12.17 -12.51 -10.70
N PRO A 43 -13.27 -12.10 -10.07
CA PRO A 43 -14.60 -12.14 -10.70
C PRO A 43 -14.74 -11.03 -11.76
N VAL A 44 -14.87 -11.43 -13.01
CA VAL A 44 -15.06 -10.49 -14.13
C VAL A 44 -16.36 -9.71 -13.96
N GLY A 45 -16.31 -8.40 -14.23
CA GLY A 45 -17.46 -7.53 -14.14
C GLY A 45 -17.68 -6.91 -12.76
N VAL A 46 -16.92 -7.32 -11.77
CA VAL A 46 -17.03 -6.76 -10.42
C VAL A 46 -16.20 -5.48 -10.33
N GLN A 47 -16.77 -4.47 -9.68
CA GLN A 47 -16.09 -3.20 -9.45
C GLN A 47 -15.18 -3.30 -8.23
N ILE A 48 -13.95 -2.81 -8.36
CA ILE A 48 -13.01 -2.71 -7.24
C ILE A 48 -12.54 -1.27 -7.09
N ALA A 49 -12.10 -0.93 -5.88
CA ALA A 49 -11.49 0.35 -5.59
C ALA A 49 -9.98 0.27 -5.82
N ILE A 50 -9.43 1.30 -6.45
CA ILE A 50 -7.98 1.45 -6.67
C ILE A 50 -7.51 2.59 -5.77
N PRO A 51 -6.96 2.30 -4.58
CA PRO A 51 -6.54 3.34 -3.65
C PRO A 51 -5.31 4.08 -4.16
N ILE A 52 -5.14 5.31 -3.67
CA ILE A 52 -3.95 6.11 -3.98
C ILE A 52 -2.88 5.74 -2.95
N PRO A 53 -1.73 5.21 -3.38
CA PRO A 53 -0.66 4.86 -2.44
C PRO A 53 0.01 6.12 -1.88
N ARG A 54 0.59 5.99 -0.69
CA ARG A 54 1.32 7.11 -0.08
C ARG A 54 2.58 7.41 -0.89
N THR A 55 2.75 8.66 -1.25
CA THR A 55 3.91 9.13 -2.03
C THR A 55 4.88 9.98 -1.22
N ASP A 56 4.53 10.32 0.04
CA ASP A 56 5.35 11.15 0.90
C ASP A 56 5.95 10.34 2.04
N ASP A 57 7.18 10.68 2.41
CA ASP A 57 7.82 10.16 3.61
C ASP A 57 7.32 10.94 4.82
N VAL A 58 7.22 10.29 5.98
CA VAL A 58 6.76 10.90 7.22
C VAL A 58 7.66 10.50 8.37
N ASN A 59 7.90 11.45 9.27
CA ASN A 59 8.54 11.17 10.56
C ASN A 59 7.43 11.07 11.62
N HIS A 60 7.34 9.91 12.26
CA HIS A 60 6.31 9.61 13.25
C HIS A 60 6.93 9.57 14.65
N THR A 61 6.32 10.27 15.61
CA THR A 61 6.74 10.15 17.01
C THR A 61 6.04 8.95 17.63
N ILE A 62 6.81 8.00 18.13
CA ILE A 62 6.29 6.77 18.69
C ILE A 62 5.51 7.07 19.97
N VAL A 63 4.30 6.53 20.06
CA VAL A 63 3.45 6.62 21.25
C VAL A 63 3.17 5.21 21.78
N ASP A 64 2.67 5.15 23.01
CA ASP A 64 2.33 3.88 23.64
C ASP A 64 1.28 3.14 22.80
N GLY A 65 1.49 1.85 22.59
CA GLY A 65 0.61 1.02 21.80
C GLY A 65 0.97 0.93 20.32
N ASP A 66 1.94 1.72 19.85
CA ASP A 66 2.36 1.64 18.46
C ASP A 66 3.05 0.30 18.16
N THR A 67 2.67 -0.29 17.02
CA THR A 67 3.34 -1.47 16.45
C THR A 67 3.61 -1.17 14.98
N TYR A 68 4.51 -1.93 14.37
CA TYR A 68 4.74 -1.78 12.93
C TYR A 68 3.47 -2.03 12.14
N GLU A 69 2.66 -3.00 12.57
CA GLU A 69 1.40 -3.32 11.92
C GLU A 69 0.39 -2.19 12.06
N SER A 70 0.23 -1.60 13.24
CA SER A 70 -0.70 -0.49 13.44
C SER A 70 -0.28 0.75 12.66
N LEU A 71 1.02 1.01 12.56
CA LEU A 71 1.54 2.13 11.80
C LEU A 71 1.36 1.92 10.29
N SER A 72 1.56 0.70 9.82
CA SER A 72 1.31 0.37 8.43
C SER A 72 -0.16 0.58 8.08
N LEU A 73 -1.07 0.13 8.95
CA LEU A 73 -2.50 0.34 8.75
C LEU A 73 -2.85 1.82 8.71
N PHE A 74 -2.30 2.62 9.62
CA PHE A 74 -2.58 4.04 9.71
C PHE A 74 -2.05 4.82 8.50
N TYR A 75 -0.79 4.57 8.12
CA TYR A 75 -0.14 5.35 7.07
C TYR A 75 -0.37 4.82 5.66
N TYR A 76 -0.52 3.50 5.50
CA TYR A 76 -0.66 2.89 4.18
C TYR A 76 -2.06 2.35 3.90
N GLY A 77 -2.88 2.21 4.93
CA GLY A 77 -4.22 1.64 4.79
C GLY A 77 -4.27 0.12 4.85
N THR A 78 -3.15 -0.53 5.12
CA THR A 78 -3.06 -1.99 5.26
C THR A 78 -1.89 -2.36 6.16
N GLU A 79 -2.03 -3.42 6.94
CA GLU A 79 -0.95 -3.93 7.80
C GLU A 79 0.15 -4.63 7.01
N HIS A 80 -0.09 -4.95 5.75
CA HIS A 80 0.78 -5.79 4.94
C HIS A 80 2.19 -5.22 4.75
N PHE A 81 2.34 -3.90 4.79
CA PHE A 81 3.63 -3.26 4.55
C PHE A 81 4.39 -2.90 5.83
N SER A 82 4.03 -3.52 6.95
CA SER A 82 4.74 -3.31 8.23
C SER A 82 6.24 -3.59 8.12
N GLY A 83 6.63 -4.56 7.32
CA GLY A 83 8.04 -4.90 7.08
C GLY A 83 8.83 -3.76 6.47
N ARG A 84 8.22 -2.93 5.62
CA ARG A 84 8.90 -1.78 5.02
C ARG A 84 9.29 -0.76 6.08
N ILE A 85 8.40 -0.53 7.04
CA ILE A 85 8.68 0.40 8.15
C ILE A 85 9.78 -0.17 9.04
N ARG A 86 9.67 -1.47 9.36
CA ARG A 86 10.67 -2.15 10.20
C ARG A 86 12.07 -2.06 9.58
N GLU A 87 12.18 -2.39 8.29
CA GLU A 87 13.47 -2.36 7.60
C GLU A 87 14.04 -0.94 7.52
N ALA A 88 13.20 0.06 7.30
CA ALA A 88 13.63 1.45 7.22
C ALA A 88 14.15 1.99 8.55
N ASN A 89 13.82 1.32 9.67
CA ASN A 89 14.20 1.74 11.02
C ASN A 89 15.08 0.72 11.72
N GLU A 90 15.78 -0.12 10.96
CA GLU A 90 16.77 -1.08 11.46
C GLU A 90 16.22 -2.00 12.55
N ASN A 91 14.94 -2.39 12.43
CA ASN A 91 14.24 -3.29 13.36
C ASN A 91 14.12 -2.73 14.80
N LEU A 92 14.16 -1.41 14.97
CA LEU A 92 13.94 -0.77 16.26
C LEU A 92 12.58 -1.16 16.83
N GLN A 93 12.53 -1.51 18.12
CA GLN A 93 11.28 -1.92 18.75
C GLN A 93 10.48 -0.69 19.21
N PRO A 94 9.29 -0.44 18.67
CA PRO A 94 8.51 0.76 19.05
C PRO A 94 8.23 0.84 20.56
N TYR A 95 7.87 -0.27 21.20
CA TYR A 95 7.50 -0.26 22.61
C TYR A 95 8.68 0.09 23.54
N GLU A 96 9.91 -0.06 23.06
CA GLU A 96 11.12 0.29 23.83
C GLU A 96 11.60 1.71 23.57
N ASN A 97 10.97 2.40 22.60
CA ASN A 97 11.47 3.68 22.09
C ASN A 97 10.35 4.74 22.00
N ILE A 98 9.42 4.72 22.94
CA ILE A 98 8.33 5.71 23.00
C ILE A 98 8.93 7.11 23.10
N GLY A 99 8.44 8.03 22.30
CA GLY A 99 8.93 9.40 22.22
C GLY A 99 10.02 9.61 21.18
N SER A 100 10.62 8.54 20.66
CA SER A 100 11.60 8.63 19.58
C SER A 100 10.90 8.76 18.22
N THR A 101 11.68 9.15 17.22
CA THR A 101 11.15 9.31 15.84
C THR A 101 11.32 8.02 15.06
N LEU A 102 10.27 7.64 14.35
CA LEU A 102 10.26 6.51 13.43
C LEU A 102 10.03 7.03 12.02
N PHE A 103 10.83 6.57 11.07
CA PHE A 103 10.69 6.97 9.66
C PHE A 103 9.66 6.08 8.97
N ILE A 104 8.67 6.72 8.33
CA ILE A 104 7.64 6.03 7.55
C ILE A 104 7.90 6.33 6.08
N PRO A 105 8.50 5.39 5.32
CA PRO A 105 8.79 5.65 3.91
C PRO A 105 7.53 5.67 3.06
N SER A 106 7.59 6.38 1.93
CA SER A 106 6.52 6.31 0.93
C SER A 106 6.42 4.89 0.37
N LEU A 107 5.24 4.50 -0.10
CA LEU A 107 5.07 3.21 -0.80
C LEU A 107 5.63 3.27 -2.21
N ILE A 108 5.44 4.40 -2.88
CA ILE A 108 6.01 4.64 -4.21
C ILE A 108 6.46 6.09 -4.29
N GLU A 109 7.33 6.37 -5.25
CA GLU A 109 7.70 7.75 -5.53
C GLU A 109 6.61 8.43 -6.33
N LYS A 110 6.43 9.72 -6.09
CA LYS A 110 5.42 10.53 -6.79
C LYS A 110 5.63 10.49 -8.31
N SER A 111 6.87 10.48 -8.76
CA SER A 111 7.19 10.41 -10.19
C SER A 111 6.70 9.11 -10.82
N ASP A 112 6.80 7.98 -10.10
CA ASP A 112 6.32 6.70 -10.60
C ASP A 112 4.80 6.72 -10.80
N LEU A 113 4.07 7.32 -9.86
CA LEU A 113 2.62 7.43 -9.96
C LEU A 113 2.21 8.33 -11.12
N VAL A 114 2.88 9.46 -11.30
CA VAL A 114 2.63 10.38 -12.41
C VAL A 114 2.89 9.70 -13.75
N ASN A 115 3.99 8.95 -13.86
CA ASN A 115 4.35 8.24 -15.08
C ASN A 115 3.32 7.14 -15.40
N ALA A 116 2.82 6.43 -14.41
CA ALA A 116 1.78 5.42 -14.59
C ALA A 116 0.51 6.06 -15.13
N LYS A 117 0.09 7.20 -14.59
CA LYS A 117 -1.09 7.94 -15.07
C LYS A 117 -0.93 8.39 -16.50
N ARG A 118 0.26 8.87 -16.88
CA ARG A 118 0.54 9.28 -18.27
C ARG A 118 0.41 8.13 -19.25
N ARG A 119 0.87 6.94 -18.88
CA ARG A 119 0.78 5.76 -19.74
C ARG A 119 -0.66 5.32 -19.99
N MET A 120 -1.58 5.65 -19.09
CA MET A 120 -3.00 5.32 -19.22
C MET A 120 -3.79 6.34 -20.05
N MET A 121 -3.19 7.50 -20.27
CA MET A 121 -3.79 8.54 -21.09
C MET A 121 -3.34 8.36 -22.55
#